data_27517a13acb107eeb713a19c5d126941
#
_entry.id   27517a13acb107eeb713a19c5d126941
#
_cell.length_a   1.000
_cell.length_b   1.000
_cell.length_c   1.000
_cell.angle_alpha   90.00
_cell.angle_beta   90.00
_cell.angle_gamma   90.00
#
_symmetry.space_group_name_H-M   'P 1'
#
loop_
_entity.id
_entity.type
_entity.pdbx_description
1 polymer ?
#
loop_
_entity_poly.entity_id
_entity_poly.type
_entity_poly.pdbx_seq_one_letter_code
_entity_poly.pdbx_strand_id
1 'polypeptide(L)'
;MRKIITIGREFGSRGRELGRRLSEDLGFAYYDQEIISEIAKRTSMSEQYVQSIVESKPSFSFPIHVSSSFYQMSDPMYDHAMAVYQKQTLIIEEMAARSNCIIVGRCADYILRDRHPLRIFVYADMESKLRRCREKAPEDEKLTDKELRQKILDIDKIRAKYYEFYTGEPWGNKLNFDMCLNTTNVSIKELAAAVAKLYES
;
A
#
# COMPACT_ATOMS: atom_id res chain seq x y z
N MET A 1 -14.75 -9.85 -18.08
CA MET A 1 -14.43 -9.22 -16.78
C MET A 1 -13.03 -8.63 -16.90
N ARG A 2 -12.72 -7.43 -16.37
CA ARG A 2 -11.37 -6.89 -16.46
C ARG A 2 -10.46 -7.59 -15.46
N LYS A 3 -9.22 -7.84 -15.86
CA LYS A 3 -8.22 -8.51 -15.03
C LYS A 3 -7.56 -7.50 -14.09
N ILE A 4 -7.54 -7.78 -12.79
CA ILE A 4 -7.01 -6.89 -11.75
C ILE A 4 -6.04 -7.65 -10.88
N ILE A 5 -4.86 -7.06 -10.62
CA ILE A 5 -3.88 -7.57 -9.65
C ILE A 5 -3.67 -6.48 -8.59
N THR A 6 -3.73 -6.85 -7.32
CA THR A 6 -3.41 -5.95 -6.21
C THR A 6 -2.16 -6.44 -5.48
N ILE A 7 -1.27 -5.52 -5.08
CA ILE A 7 0.00 -5.86 -4.44
C ILE A 7 0.14 -5.15 -3.10
N GLY A 8 -0.13 -5.87 -2.01
CA GLY A 8 0.31 -5.51 -0.67
C GLY A 8 1.81 -5.76 -0.52
N ARG A 9 2.55 -4.94 0.23
CA ARG A 9 4.01 -5.09 0.31
C ARG A 9 4.62 -4.48 1.56
N GLU A 10 5.63 -5.13 2.09
CA GLU A 10 6.54 -4.56 3.06
C GLU A 10 7.52 -3.56 2.42
N PHE A 11 8.08 -2.66 3.22
CA PHE A 11 9.12 -1.73 2.75
C PHE A 11 10.42 -2.49 2.45
N GLY A 12 11.07 -2.18 1.33
CA GLY A 12 12.30 -2.88 0.91
C GLY A 12 12.08 -4.29 0.33
N SER A 13 10.83 -4.79 0.25
CA SER A 13 10.52 -6.11 -0.32
C SER A 13 10.54 -6.18 -1.86
N ARG A 14 10.78 -5.06 -2.55
CA ARG A 14 10.67 -4.94 -4.02
C ARG A 14 9.26 -5.18 -4.60
N GLY A 15 8.20 -5.07 -3.80
CA GLY A 15 6.83 -5.23 -4.29
C GLY A 15 6.45 -4.24 -5.39
N ARG A 16 6.96 -2.99 -5.37
CA ARG A 16 6.79 -2.00 -6.46
C ARG A 16 7.45 -2.45 -7.75
N GLU A 17 8.66 -3.01 -7.67
CA GLU A 17 9.39 -3.53 -8.82
C GLU A 17 8.66 -4.72 -9.44
N LEU A 18 8.16 -5.64 -8.60
CA LEU A 18 7.34 -6.76 -9.04
C LEU A 18 6.11 -6.27 -9.82
N GLY A 19 5.38 -5.30 -9.27
CA GLY A 19 4.19 -4.75 -9.92
C GLY A 19 4.49 -4.11 -11.27
N ARG A 20 5.58 -3.36 -11.37
CA ARG A 20 6.00 -2.75 -12.65
C ARG A 20 6.35 -3.79 -13.71
N ARG A 21 7.12 -4.82 -13.34
CA ARG A 21 7.47 -5.90 -14.27
C ARG A 21 6.26 -6.70 -14.72
N LEU A 22 5.35 -7.02 -13.79
CA LEU A 22 4.08 -7.65 -14.15
C LEU A 22 3.25 -6.80 -15.10
N SER A 23 3.25 -5.47 -14.92
CA SER A 23 2.57 -4.54 -15.82
C SER A 23 3.18 -4.59 -17.23
N GLU A 24 4.49 -4.62 -17.33
CA GLU A 24 5.23 -4.74 -18.61
C GLU A 24 4.96 -6.10 -19.28
N ASP A 25 5.05 -7.21 -18.51
CA ASP A 25 4.87 -8.58 -19.02
C ASP A 25 3.43 -8.85 -19.49
N LEU A 26 2.43 -8.30 -18.78
CA LEU A 26 1.00 -8.54 -19.06
C LEU A 26 0.34 -7.44 -19.92
N GLY A 27 1.02 -6.32 -20.17
CA GLY A 27 0.45 -5.16 -20.84
C GLY A 27 -0.68 -4.49 -20.04
N PHE A 28 -0.61 -4.53 -18.71
CA PHE A 28 -1.61 -3.95 -17.81
C PHE A 28 -1.21 -2.52 -17.39
N ALA A 29 -2.20 -1.67 -17.12
CA ALA A 29 -1.94 -0.37 -16.52
C ALA A 29 -1.34 -0.55 -15.10
N TYR A 30 -0.40 0.31 -14.73
CA TYR A 30 0.25 0.30 -13.41
C TYR A 30 -0.14 1.54 -12.62
N TYR A 31 -0.59 1.35 -11.37
CA TYR A 31 -1.00 2.43 -10.48
C TYR A 31 -0.35 2.30 -9.10
N ASP A 32 0.39 3.33 -8.67
CA ASP A 32 1.04 3.45 -7.35
C ASP A 32 0.96 4.92 -6.88
N GLN A 33 1.85 5.79 -7.35
CA GLN A 33 1.87 7.21 -6.98
C GLN A 33 0.76 8.01 -7.68
N GLU A 34 0.33 7.60 -8.83
CA GLU A 34 -0.74 8.22 -9.61
C GLU A 34 -2.05 8.35 -8.84
N ILE A 35 -2.29 7.43 -7.89
CA ILE A 35 -3.45 7.49 -6.99
C ILE A 35 -3.36 8.72 -6.09
N ILE A 36 -2.19 9.03 -5.53
CA ILE A 36 -1.96 10.21 -4.69
C ILE A 36 -2.20 11.50 -5.48
N SER A 37 -1.60 11.60 -6.66
CA SER A 37 -1.75 12.75 -7.54
C SER A 37 -3.22 12.99 -7.90
N GLU A 38 -3.97 11.94 -8.21
CA GLU A 38 -5.39 12.05 -8.54
C GLU A 38 -6.25 12.41 -7.29
N ILE A 39 -5.93 11.90 -6.10
CA ILE A 39 -6.60 12.31 -4.86
C ILE A 39 -6.35 13.81 -4.61
N ALA A 40 -5.10 14.25 -4.69
CA ALA A 40 -4.72 15.66 -4.48
C ALA A 40 -5.49 16.58 -5.41
N LYS A 41 -5.56 16.21 -6.70
CA LYS A 41 -6.32 16.96 -7.71
C LYS A 41 -7.83 17.05 -7.40
N ARG A 42 -8.45 15.95 -6.98
CA ARG A 42 -9.90 15.90 -6.70
C ARG A 42 -10.30 16.50 -5.35
N THR A 43 -9.36 16.66 -4.44
CA THR A 43 -9.60 17.25 -3.12
C THR A 43 -9.12 18.70 -3.01
N SER A 44 -8.44 19.22 -4.04
CA SER A 44 -7.74 20.51 -4.00
C SER A 44 -6.70 20.59 -2.88
N MET A 45 -6.16 19.45 -2.45
CA MET A 45 -5.10 19.32 -1.46
C MET A 45 -3.75 19.18 -2.15
N SER A 46 -2.64 19.52 -1.48
CA SER A 46 -1.30 19.22 -2.01
C SER A 46 -1.01 17.72 -1.93
N GLU A 47 -0.23 17.20 -2.89
CA GLU A 47 0.19 15.79 -2.85
C GLU A 47 0.93 15.44 -1.55
N GLN A 48 1.76 16.34 -1.04
CA GLN A 48 2.46 16.18 0.24
C GLN A 48 1.50 16.01 1.40
N TYR A 49 0.41 16.78 1.43
CA TYR A 49 -0.60 16.67 2.46
C TYR A 49 -1.38 15.36 2.36
N VAL A 50 -1.82 14.97 1.16
CA VAL A 50 -2.46 13.67 0.94
C VAL A 50 -1.52 12.53 1.34
N GLN A 51 -0.24 12.61 0.94
CA GLN A 51 0.78 11.63 1.32
C GLN A 51 0.93 11.55 2.85
N SER A 52 0.98 12.68 3.54
CA SER A 52 1.09 12.72 5.00
C SER A 52 -0.11 12.07 5.70
N ILE A 53 -1.32 12.26 5.21
CA ILE A 53 -2.53 11.61 5.74
C ILE A 53 -2.44 10.09 5.54
N VAL A 54 -2.09 9.64 4.34
CA VAL A 54 -2.07 8.22 3.98
C VAL A 54 -0.89 7.47 4.60
N GLU A 55 0.20 8.17 4.91
CA GLU A 55 1.41 7.64 5.55
C GLU A 55 1.51 8.01 7.03
N SER A 56 0.53 8.70 7.60
CA SER A 56 0.46 8.96 9.03
C SER A 56 -0.21 7.80 9.77
N LYS A 57 0.12 7.69 11.05
CA LYS A 57 -0.66 6.85 11.95
C LYS A 57 -2.04 7.50 12.09
N PRO A 58 -3.16 6.79 11.87
CA PRO A 58 -4.45 7.28 12.31
C PRO A 58 -4.35 7.53 13.82
N SER A 59 -4.25 8.78 14.21
CA SER A 59 -4.10 9.17 15.61
C SER A 59 -5.48 9.45 16.16
N PHE A 60 -6.07 8.46 16.82
CA PHE A 60 -7.30 8.66 17.57
C PHE A 60 -6.94 8.80 19.03
N SER A 61 -7.02 10.02 19.54
CA SER A 61 -7.27 10.23 20.94
C SER A 61 -8.75 9.91 21.18
N PHE A 62 -9.07 8.72 21.65
CA PHE A 62 -10.32 8.52 22.34
C PHE A 62 -10.21 9.34 23.63
N PRO A 63 -10.98 10.41 23.82
CA PRO A 63 -11.06 10.98 25.13
C PRO A 63 -11.68 9.91 26.03
N ILE A 64 -10.93 9.46 27.03
CA ILE A 64 -11.49 8.66 28.13
C ILE A 64 -12.40 9.62 28.88
N HIS A 65 -13.69 9.64 28.52
CA HIS A 65 -14.67 10.41 29.25
C HIS A 65 -15.19 9.62 30.43
N VAL A 66 -14.72 10.05 31.59
CA VAL A 66 -15.48 9.97 32.81
C VAL A 66 -16.33 11.23 32.85
N SER A 67 -17.66 11.08 32.70
CA SER A 67 -18.72 12.07 32.90
C SER A 67 -19.45 12.56 31.65
N SER A 68 -20.73 12.30 31.69
CA SER A 68 -21.86 12.68 30.87
C SER A 68 -21.84 14.09 30.27
N SER A 69 -21.37 14.21 29.03
CA SER A 69 -21.83 15.24 28.08
C SER A 69 -21.42 14.78 26.68
N PHE A 70 -22.38 14.30 25.88
CA PHE A 70 -22.22 13.99 24.46
C PHE A 70 -22.03 15.30 23.68
N TYR A 71 -20.83 15.88 23.68
CA TYR A 71 -20.40 16.77 22.63
C TYR A 71 -19.65 15.91 21.61
N GLN A 72 -20.27 15.71 20.47
CA GLN A 72 -19.66 15.15 19.28
C GLN A 72 -18.67 16.19 18.74
N MET A 73 -17.46 16.23 19.32
CA MET A 73 -16.35 16.96 18.73
C MET A 73 -15.86 16.13 17.57
N SER A 74 -16.31 16.47 16.35
CA SER A 74 -15.66 15.98 15.12
C SER A 74 -14.21 16.45 15.15
N ASP A 75 -13.27 15.51 15.16
CA ASP A 75 -11.86 15.82 14.98
C ASP A 75 -11.66 16.17 13.48
N PRO A 76 -11.31 17.42 13.13
CA PRO A 76 -11.14 17.80 11.74
C PRO A 76 -10.12 16.93 10.98
N MET A 77 -9.13 16.39 11.69
CA MET A 77 -8.14 15.49 11.12
C MET A 77 -8.76 14.14 10.75
N TYR A 78 -9.71 13.64 11.56
CA TYR A 78 -10.47 12.44 11.25
C TYR A 78 -11.34 12.62 10.01
N ASP A 79 -12.08 13.73 9.94
CA ASP A 79 -12.95 14.03 8.80
C ASP A 79 -12.15 14.15 7.50
N HIS A 80 -10.97 14.78 7.54
CA HIS A 80 -10.06 14.85 6.39
C HIS A 80 -9.52 13.46 5.99
N ALA A 81 -9.12 12.63 6.96
CA ALA A 81 -8.63 11.29 6.69
C ALA A 81 -9.71 10.41 6.05
N MET A 82 -10.94 10.50 6.53
CA MET A 82 -12.08 9.79 5.96
C MET A 82 -12.43 10.28 4.55
N ALA A 83 -12.40 11.61 4.32
CA ALA A 83 -12.63 12.19 3.00
C ALA A 83 -11.56 11.75 1.99
N VAL A 84 -10.29 11.71 2.38
CA VAL A 84 -9.19 11.22 1.55
C VAL A 84 -9.39 9.73 1.22
N TYR A 85 -9.75 8.91 2.20
CA TYR A 85 -9.99 7.48 1.97
C TYR A 85 -11.19 7.23 1.04
N GLN A 86 -12.28 7.96 1.20
CA GLN A 86 -13.44 7.87 0.29
C GLN A 86 -13.06 8.24 -1.15
N LYS A 87 -12.27 9.31 -1.34
CA LYS A 87 -11.77 9.66 -2.68
C LYS A 87 -10.83 8.62 -3.24
N GLN A 88 -9.94 8.06 -2.41
CA GLN A 88 -9.07 6.94 -2.79
C GLN A 88 -9.89 5.74 -3.28
N THR A 89 -10.94 5.37 -2.57
CA THR A 89 -11.83 4.26 -2.95
C THR A 89 -12.43 4.48 -4.31
N LEU A 90 -13.06 5.64 -4.55
CA LEU A 90 -13.66 5.98 -5.84
C LEU A 90 -12.64 5.96 -7.00
N ILE A 91 -11.44 6.51 -6.79
CA ILE A 91 -10.37 6.55 -7.79
C ILE A 91 -9.91 5.12 -8.14
N ILE A 92 -9.70 4.27 -7.14
CA ILE A 92 -9.29 2.88 -7.34
C ILE A 92 -10.35 2.10 -8.12
N GLU A 93 -11.62 2.26 -7.77
CA GLU A 93 -12.74 1.63 -8.48
C GLU A 93 -12.85 2.08 -9.94
N GLU A 94 -12.67 3.38 -10.19
CA GLU A 94 -12.67 3.93 -11.56
C GLU A 94 -11.47 3.41 -12.37
N MET A 95 -10.26 3.37 -11.80
CA MET A 95 -9.07 2.84 -12.46
C MET A 95 -9.28 1.36 -12.84
N ALA A 96 -9.78 0.56 -11.90
CA ALA A 96 -10.11 -0.84 -12.14
C ALA A 96 -11.27 -1.04 -13.15
N ALA A 97 -12.13 -0.04 -13.32
CA ALA A 97 -13.20 -0.08 -14.33
C ALA A 97 -12.71 0.28 -15.74
N ARG A 98 -11.61 1.03 -15.88
CA ARG A 98 -11.10 1.52 -17.18
C ARG A 98 -10.27 0.49 -17.92
N SER A 99 -9.40 -0.25 -17.23
CA SER A 99 -8.42 -1.14 -17.88
C SER A 99 -8.11 -2.37 -17.01
N ASN A 100 -7.50 -3.40 -17.61
CA ASN A 100 -6.75 -4.37 -16.85
C ASN A 100 -5.63 -3.64 -16.12
N CYS A 101 -5.44 -3.89 -14.83
CA CYS A 101 -4.52 -3.07 -14.05
C CYS A 101 -3.85 -3.80 -12.90
N ILE A 102 -2.72 -3.24 -12.49
CA ILE A 102 -1.98 -3.60 -11.29
C ILE A 102 -1.98 -2.39 -10.36
N ILE A 103 -2.47 -2.57 -9.14
CA ILE A 103 -2.57 -1.51 -8.14
C ILE A 103 -1.72 -1.88 -6.92
N VAL A 104 -0.84 -0.97 -6.51
CA VAL A 104 0.13 -1.24 -5.45
C VAL A 104 -0.27 -0.54 -4.15
N GLY A 105 -0.69 -1.33 -3.16
CA GLY A 105 -1.10 -0.88 -1.82
C GLY A 105 -2.47 -0.21 -1.78
N ARG A 106 -2.61 0.79 -0.87
CA ARG A 106 -3.82 1.63 -0.73
C ARG A 106 -5.09 0.84 -0.40
N CYS A 107 -4.97 -0.28 0.29
CA CYS A 107 -6.10 -1.19 0.58
C CYS A 107 -6.85 -1.64 -0.70
N ALA A 108 -6.18 -1.64 -1.87
CA ALA A 108 -6.83 -1.97 -3.13
C ALA A 108 -7.36 -3.41 -3.17
N ASP A 109 -6.70 -4.33 -2.48
CA ASP A 109 -7.13 -5.71 -2.27
C ASP A 109 -8.50 -5.80 -1.56
N TYR A 110 -8.71 -4.94 -0.57
CA TYR A 110 -9.98 -4.85 0.17
C TYR A 110 -11.04 -4.03 -0.59
N ILE A 111 -10.67 -2.90 -1.16
CA ILE A 111 -11.57 -2.03 -1.93
C ILE A 111 -12.18 -2.79 -3.11
N LEU A 112 -11.36 -3.57 -3.81
CA LEU A 112 -11.78 -4.29 -5.02
C LEU A 112 -12.19 -5.75 -4.78
N ARG A 113 -12.37 -6.19 -3.53
CA ARG A 113 -12.67 -7.58 -3.18
C ARG A 113 -13.85 -8.18 -3.97
N ASP A 114 -14.89 -7.40 -4.22
CA ASP A 114 -16.07 -7.83 -4.95
C ASP A 114 -15.84 -7.98 -6.47
N ARG A 115 -14.67 -7.53 -6.95
CA ARG A 115 -14.21 -7.72 -8.35
C ARG A 115 -13.27 -8.90 -8.51
N HIS A 116 -13.03 -9.66 -7.44
CA HIS A 116 -12.16 -10.84 -7.40
C HIS A 116 -10.76 -10.60 -8.02
N PRO A 117 -9.98 -9.61 -7.52
CA PRO A 117 -8.63 -9.38 -8.01
C PRO A 117 -7.71 -10.52 -7.58
N LEU A 118 -6.62 -10.77 -8.31
CA LEU A 118 -5.50 -11.55 -7.78
C LEU A 118 -4.79 -10.70 -6.71
N ARG A 119 -4.84 -11.15 -5.45
CA ARG A 119 -4.28 -10.44 -4.30
C ARG A 119 -2.92 -11.02 -3.94
N ILE A 120 -1.88 -10.23 -4.09
CA ILE A 120 -0.50 -10.62 -3.81
C ILE A 120 0.03 -9.83 -2.61
N PHE A 121 0.68 -10.50 -1.65
CA PHE A 121 1.47 -9.85 -0.60
C PHE A 121 2.94 -10.17 -0.77
N VAL A 122 3.81 -9.13 -0.77
CA VAL A 122 5.24 -9.25 -1.01
C VAL A 122 6.03 -8.88 0.23
N TYR A 123 6.89 -9.79 0.70
CA TYR A 123 7.71 -9.61 1.89
C TYR A 123 9.15 -10.09 1.66
N ALA A 124 10.04 -9.77 2.59
CA ALA A 124 11.42 -10.26 2.58
C ALA A 124 11.99 -10.25 4.00
N ASP A 125 13.11 -10.96 4.21
CA ASP A 125 13.85 -10.85 5.45
C ASP A 125 14.47 -9.45 5.64
N MET A 126 14.81 -9.14 6.87
CA MET A 126 15.31 -7.80 7.23
C MET A 126 16.67 -7.50 6.60
N GLU A 127 17.54 -8.49 6.44
CA GLU A 127 18.85 -8.31 5.85
C GLU A 127 18.76 -7.93 4.38
N SER A 128 17.90 -8.62 3.63
CA SER A 128 17.61 -8.27 2.24
C SER A 128 16.98 -6.88 2.11
N LYS A 129 16.06 -6.52 3.02
CA LYS A 129 15.48 -5.17 3.05
C LYS A 129 16.55 -4.10 3.30
N LEU A 130 17.44 -4.29 4.28
CA LEU A 130 18.53 -3.37 4.59
C LEU A 130 19.46 -3.19 3.39
N ARG A 131 19.96 -4.31 2.82
CA ARG A 131 20.83 -4.27 1.63
C ARG A 131 20.21 -3.48 0.49
N ARG A 132 18.95 -3.77 0.15
CA ARG A 132 18.22 -3.09 -0.94
C ARG A 132 17.97 -1.61 -0.67
N CYS A 133 17.75 -1.24 0.58
CA CYS A 133 17.64 0.16 0.96
C CYS A 133 18.97 0.89 0.79
N ARG A 134 20.10 0.25 1.15
CA ARG A 134 21.44 0.79 0.92
C ARG A 134 21.76 0.99 -0.56
N GLU A 135 21.45 -0.01 -1.39
CA GLU A 135 21.64 0.07 -2.85
C GLU A 135 20.90 1.24 -3.52
N LYS A 136 19.81 1.71 -2.91
CA LYS A 136 18.96 2.80 -3.42
C LYS A 136 19.11 4.10 -2.64
N ALA A 137 19.89 4.11 -1.58
CA ALA A 137 20.09 5.30 -0.77
C ALA A 137 20.88 6.35 -1.56
N PRO A 138 20.58 7.66 -1.37
CA PRO A 138 21.45 8.73 -1.84
C PRO A 138 22.85 8.59 -1.24
N GLU A 139 23.88 9.09 -1.95
CA GLU A 139 25.28 8.99 -1.50
C GLU A 139 25.54 9.69 -0.15
N ASP A 140 24.72 10.67 0.19
CA ASP A 140 24.78 11.42 1.46
C ASP A 140 23.96 10.82 2.60
N GLU A 141 23.30 9.66 2.40
CA GLU A 141 22.53 8.97 3.44
C GLU A 141 23.45 8.43 4.55
N LYS A 142 23.29 8.97 5.76
CA LYS A 142 24.14 8.69 6.92
C LYS A 142 23.52 7.75 7.96
N LEU A 143 22.35 7.19 7.70
CA LEU A 143 21.68 6.31 8.65
C LEU A 143 22.55 5.07 8.94
N THR A 144 22.71 4.74 10.21
CA THR A 144 23.28 3.47 10.64
C THR A 144 22.33 2.31 10.30
N ASP A 145 22.81 1.07 10.30
CA ASP A 145 21.94 -0.10 10.04
C ASP A 145 20.83 -0.24 11.10
N LYS A 146 21.10 0.17 12.34
CA LYS A 146 20.12 0.20 13.41
C LYS A 146 18.99 1.22 13.11
N GLU A 147 19.34 2.41 12.68
CA GLU A 147 18.39 3.46 12.33
C GLU A 147 17.58 3.09 11.07
N LEU A 148 18.26 2.53 10.07
CA LEU A 148 17.61 2.07 8.85
C LEU A 148 16.63 0.91 9.12
N ARG A 149 17.01 -0.04 9.98
CA ARG A 149 16.13 -1.11 10.47
C ARG A 149 14.90 -0.52 11.16
N GLN A 150 15.09 0.44 12.04
CA GLN A 150 14.00 1.09 12.74
C GLN A 150 13.07 1.80 11.75
N LYS A 151 13.61 2.54 10.79
CA LYS A 151 12.86 3.22 9.72
C LYS A 151 12.01 2.23 8.90
N ILE A 152 12.56 1.06 8.54
CA ILE A 152 11.83 0.00 7.84
C ILE A 152 10.64 -0.49 8.67
N LEU A 153 10.87 -0.78 9.96
CA LEU A 153 9.82 -1.26 10.86
C LEU A 153 8.73 -0.21 11.08
N ASP A 154 9.11 1.06 11.22
CA ASP A 154 8.15 2.15 11.43
C ASP A 154 7.27 2.37 10.20
N ILE A 155 7.82 2.29 8.98
CA ILE A 155 7.05 2.39 7.74
C ILE A 155 6.05 1.22 7.65
N ASP A 156 6.50 0.00 7.90
CA ASP A 156 5.63 -1.18 7.84
C ASP A 156 4.54 -1.13 8.94
N LYS A 157 4.88 -0.64 10.14
CA LYS A 157 3.92 -0.39 11.22
C LYS A 157 2.86 0.67 10.86
N ILE A 158 3.25 1.73 10.16
CA ILE A 158 2.31 2.74 9.67
C ILE A 158 1.35 2.13 8.65
N ARG A 159 1.86 1.34 7.70
CA ARG A 159 1.05 0.63 6.70
C ARG A 159 0.07 -0.34 7.33
N ALA A 160 0.54 -1.12 8.32
CA ALA A 160 -0.31 -2.05 9.06
C ALA A 160 -1.47 -1.32 9.75
N LYS A 161 -1.17 -0.24 10.48
CA LYS A 161 -2.20 0.55 11.16
C LYS A 161 -3.20 1.19 10.21
N TYR A 162 -2.73 1.72 9.06
CA TYR A 162 -3.58 2.28 8.04
C TYR A 162 -4.53 1.21 7.47
N TYR A 163 -3.98 0.04 7.12
CA TYR A 163 -4.74 -1.06 6.57
C TYR A 163 -5.79 -1.58 7.57
N GLU A 164 -5.36 -1.92 8.79
CA GLU A 164 -6.24 -2.41 9.85
C GLU A 164 -7.36 -1.43 10.19
N PHE A 165 -7.06 -0.13 10.18
CA PHE A 165 -8.04 0.90 10.47
C PHE A 165 -9.17 0.96 9.43
N TYR A 166 -8.83 0.95 8.14
CA TYR A 166 -9.82 1.10 7.07
C TYR A 166 -10.48 -0.22 6.66
N THR A 167 -9.86 -1.35 6.92
CA THR A 167 -10.36 -2.66 6.48
C THR A 167 -10.90 -3.53 7.61
N GLY A 168 -10.46 -3.28 8.85
CA GLY A 168 -10.70 -4.17 9.99
C GLY A 168 -9.88 -5.46 9.95
N GLU A 169 -8.99 -5.64 8.95
CA GLU A 169 -8.26 -6.86 8.69
C GLU A 169 -6.77 -6.70 9.06
N PRO A 170 -6.12 -7.74 9.61
CA PRO A 170 -4.68 -7.70 9.90
C PRO A 170 -3.86 -7.59 8.61
N TRP A 171 -2.98 -6.58 8.55
CA TRP A 171 -2.10 -6.39 7.40
C TRP A 171 -1.12 -7.53 7.22
N GLY A 172 -0.97 -8.03 5.98
CA GLY A 172 -0.08 -9.14 5.65
C GLY A 172 -0.56 -10.51 6.13
N ASN A 173 -1.78 -10.62 6.65
CA ASN A 173 -2.36 -11.92 6.98
C ASN A 173 -2.55 -12.74 5.70
N LYS A 174 -1.87 -13.90 5.64
CA LYS A 174 -1.90 -14.80 4.48
C LYS A 174 -3.30 -15.22 4.02
N LEU A 175 -4.29 -15.19 4.91
CA LEU A 175 -5.67 -15.54 4.57
C LEU A 175 -6.38 -14.49 3.73
N ASN A 176 -5.85 -13.26 3.69
CA ASN A 176 -6.40 -12.16 2.91
C ASN A 176 -5.80 -12.06 1.49
N PHE A 177 -4.82 -12.94 1.18
CA PHE A 177 -4.10 -12.91 -0.10
C PHE A 177 -4.13 -14.27 -0.78
N ASP A 178 -4.17 -14.24 -2.10
CA ASP A 178 -4.12 -15.46 -2.92
C ASP A 178 -2.68 -15.97 -3.07
N MET A 179 -1.69 -15.04 -2.99
CA MET A 179 -0.27 -15.36 -3.02
C MET A 179 0.52 -14.50 -2.01
N CYS A 180 1.38 -15.15 -1.22
CA CYS A 180 2.35 -14.46 -0.36
C CYS A 180 3.77 -14.79 -0.86
N LEU A 181 4.47 -13.78 -1.39
CA LEU A 181 5.74 -13.95 -2.10
C LEU A 181 6.92 -13.47 -1.25
N ASN A 182 7.78 -14.40 -0.85
CA ASN A 182 9.05 -14.12 -0.22
C ASN A 182 10.11 -13.80 -1.28
N THR A 183 10.62 -12.57 -1.28
CA THR A 183 11.60 -12.12 -2.28
C THR A 183 13.04 -12.10 -1.77
N THR A 184 13.33 -12.70 -0.61
CA THR A 184 14.64 -12.65 0.04
C THR A 184 15.80 -12.99 -0.92
N ASN A 185 15.75 -14.17 -1.54
CA ASN A 185 16.81 -14.68 -2.42
C ASN A 185 16.29 -14.97 -3.84
N VAL A 186 15.30 -14.21 -4.30
CA VAL A 186 14.65 -14.45 -5.60
C VAL A 186 14.90 -13.27 -6.54
N SER A 187 15.18 -13.57 -7.81
CA SER A 187 15.19 -12.59 -8.89
C SER A 187 13.77 -12.09 -9.13
N ILE A 188 13.55 -10.78 -8.98
CA ILE A 188 12.22 -10.19 -9.20
C ILE A 188 11.78 -10.33 -10.66
N LYS A 189 12.72 -10.32 -11.60
CA LYS A 189 12.45 -10.53 -13.02
C LYS A 189 11.87 -11.93 -13.27
N GLU A 190 12.52 -12.97 -12.72
CA GLU A 190 12.06 -14.35 -12.88
C GLU A 190 10.75 -14.60 -12.14
N LEU A 191 10.59 -14.00 -10.94
CA LEU A 191 9.37 -14.08 -10.17
C LEU A 191 8.18 -13.44 -10.90
N ALA A 192 8.38 -12.27 -11.52
CA ALA A 192 7.35 -11.60 -12.31
C ALA A 192 6.92 -12.46 -13.49
N ALA A 193 7.87 -12.99 -14.26
CA ALA A 193 7.57 -13.87 -15.39
C ALA A 193 6.80 -15.14 -14.96
N ALA A 194 7.17 -15.74 -13.82
CA ALA A 194 6.47 -16.90 -13.28
C ALA A 194 5.03 -16.58 -12.87
N VAL A 195 4.83 -15.45 -12.18
CA VAL A 195 3.49 -14.99 -11.76
C VAL A 195 2.64 -14.62 -12.98
N ALA A 196 3.22 -13.95 -13.99
CA ALA A 196 2.52 -13.60 -15.22
C ALA A 196 2.03 -14.87 -15.95
N LYS A 197 2.91 -15.85 -16.12
CA LYS A 197 2.57 -17.14 -16.76
C LYS A 197 1.45 -17.89 -15.99
N LEU A 198 1.51 -17.88 -14.66
CA LEU A 198 0.50 -18.53 -13.82
C LEU A 198 -0.86 -17.81 -13.89
N TYR A 199 -0.84 -16.52 -14.11
CA TYR A 199 -2.06 -15.69 -14.20
C TYR A 199 -2.73 -15.77 -15.59
N GLU A 200 -1.99 -16.12 -16.63
CA GLU A 200 -2.51 -16.30 -17.99
C GLU A 200 -3.05 -17.72 -18.26
N SER A 201 -2.62 -18.69 -17.44
CA SER A 201 -3.07 -20.08 -17.52
C SER A 201 -4.49 -20.28 -16.97
#